data_906c8104a3577638a585091740897d36
#
_entry.id   906c8104a3577638a585091740897d36
#
_cell.length_a   1.000
_cell.length_b   1.000
_cell.length_c   1.000
_cell.angle_alpha   90.00
_cell.angle_beta   90.00
_cell.angle_gamma   90.00
#
_symmetry.space_group_name_H-M   'P 1'
#
loop_
_entity.id
_entity.type
_entity.pdbx_description
1 polymer ?
#
loop_
_entity_poly.entity_id
_entity_poly.type
_entity_poly.pdbx_seq_one_letter_code
_entity_poly.pdbx_strand_id
1 'polypeptide(L)'
;MPGIHDNVIVLDFKSLYPSIIRSFHVDPLALIEGLIEDNAIEGYDGGLFSRDKYILPELIEDLWVARDRAKANSNEVLSQAIKIIMNSFYGVLGTIGCRFFDSRLVSSITKRGHEIIIQSKEYIEDKGYQVIYGDTDSVFVLLGDVKK
;
A
#
# COMPACT_ATOMS: atom_id res chain seq x y z
N MET A 1 15.70 12.49 -11.19
CA MET A 1 16.85 13.15 -11.88
C MET A 1 18.08 12.26 -11.72
N PRO A 2 18.73 11.84 -12.83
CA PRO A 2 20.00 11.12 -12.72
C PRO A 2 21.09 12.04 -12.18
N GLY A 3 21.98 11.50 -11.32
CA GLY A 3 23.09 12.24 -10.75
C GLY A 3 23.48 11.74 -9.36
N ILE A 4 24.52 12.33 -8.81
CA ILE A 4 24.92 12.16 -7.39
C ILE A 4 24.34 13.38 -6.65
N HIS A 5 23.56 13.11 -5.63
CA HIS A 5 22.87 14.13 -4.84
C HIS A 5 23.27 14.00 -3.38
N ASP A 6 23.60 15.13 -2.75
CA ASP A 6 23.81 15.23 -1.32
C ASP A 6 22.53 15.70 -0.60
N ASN A 7 22.42 15.43 0.69
CA ASN A 7 21.28 15.84 1.53
C ASN A 7 19.92 15.33 1.01
N VAL A 8 19.82 14.03 0.76
CA VAL A 8 18.58 13.37 0.35
C VAL A 8 17.95 12.66 1.55
N ILE A 9 16.66 12.90 1.75
CA ILE A 9 15.84 12.11 2.68
C ILE A 9 14.99 11.11 1.91
N VAL A 10 14.84 9.90 2.44
CA VAL A 10 13.96 8.86 1.91
C VAL A 10 12.74 8.76 2.82
N LEU A 11 11.57 8.96 2.25
CA LEU A 11 10.28 8.78 2.91
C LEU A 11 9.64 7.52 2.38
N ASP A 12 9.41 6.54 3.26
CA ASP A 12 8.89 5.20 2.92
C ASP A 12 7.53 4.97 3.57
N PHE A 13 6.55 4.50 2.80
CA PHE A 13 5.24 4.13 3.31
C PHE A 13 5.30 2.81 4.06
N LYS A 14 4.88 2.81 5.31
CA LYS A 14 4.82 1.60 6.13
C LYS A 14 3.84 0.59 5.52
N SER A 15 4.35 -0.43 4.83
CA SER A 15 3.54 -1.52 4.24
C SER A 15 2.43 -0.99 3.32
N LEU A 16 2.78 -0.28 2.26
CA LEU A 16 1.84 0.43 1.38
C LEU A 16 0.70 -0.47 0.87
N TYR A 17 0.99 -1.62 0.27
CA TYR A 17 -0.03 -2.49 -0.29
C TYR A 17 -0.99 -3.09 0.76
N PRO A 18 -0.52 -3.61 1.90
CA PRO A 18 -1.42 -3.97 3.00
C PRO A 18 -2.29 -2.80 3.49
N SER A 19 -1.73 -1.58 3.55
CA SER A 19 -2.51 -0.40 3.91
C SER A 19 -3.62 -0.10 2.91
N ILE A 20 -3.33 -0.22 1.62
CA ILE A 20 -4.32 -0.02 0.54
C ILE A 20 -5.43 -1.07 0.64
N ILE A 21 -5.07 -2.36 0.78
CA ILE A 21 -6.04 -3.45 0.91
C ILE A 21 -7.00 -3.14 2.06
N ARG A 22 -6.47 -2.75 3.22
CA ARG A 22 -7.25 -2.42 4.40
C ARG A 22 -8.13 -1.18 4.22
N SER A 23 -7.58 -0.09 3.67
CA SER A 23 -8.27 1.21 3.62
C SER A 23 -9.31 1.30 2.50
N PHE A 24 -9.10 0.57 1.41
CA PHE A 24 -10.00 0.58 0.25
C PHE A 24 -10.78 -0.73 0.09
N HIS A 25 -10.73 -1.59 1.12
CA HIS A 25 -11.43 -2.89 1.18
C HIS A 25 -11.18 -3.77 -0.05
N VAL A 26 -9.94 -3.76 -0.57
CA VAL A 26 -9.57 -4.56 -1.75
C VAL A 26 -9.55 -6.04 -1.37
N ASP A 27 -10.64 -6.72 -1.65
CA ASP A 27 -10.95 -8.07 -1.17
C ASP A 27 -11.81 -8.81 -2.20
N PRO A 28 -11.60 -10.13 -2.41
CA PRO A 28 -12.41 -10.91 -3.34
C PRO A 28 -13.90 -10.94 -3.00
N LEU A 29 -14.28 -11.01 -1.72
CA LEU A 29 -15.68 -10.95 -1.28
C LEU A 29 -16.24 -9.56 -1.50
N ALA A 30 -15.51 -8.52 -1.08
CA ALA A 30 -15.91 -7.14 -1.27
C ALA A 30 -16.09 -6.77 -2.74
N LEU A 31 -15.30 -7.35 -3.64
CA LEU A 31 -15.43 -7.16 -5.08
C LEU A 31 -16.73 -7.71 -5.64
N ILE A 32 -17.23 -8.82 -5.10
CA ILE A 32 -18.49 -9.44 -5.54
C ILE A 32 -19.69 -8.67 -4.96
N GLU A 33 -19.64 -8.38 -3.68
CA GLU A 33 -20.71 -7.68 -2.96
C GLU A 33 -20.84 -6.21 -3.39
N GLY A 34 -19.72 -5.57 -3.72
CA GLY A 34 -19.72 -4.17 -4.18
C GLY A 34 -20.45 -3.95 -5.51
N LEU A 35 -20.66 -4.98 -6.32
CA LEU A 35 -21.41 -4.90 -7.58
C LEU A 35 -22.91 -4.57 -7.37
N ILE A 36 -23.44 -4.80 -6.19
CA ILE A 36 -24.85 -4.61 -5.84
C ILE A 36 -25.06 -3.49 -4.80
N GLU A 37 -23.99 -2.80 -4.42
CA GLU A 37 -24.04 -1.71 -3.45
C GLU A 37 -23.99 -0.34 -4.15
N ASP A 38 -24.92 0.54 -3.82
CA ASP A 38 -25.00 1.90 -4.41
C ASP A 38 -23.83 2.80 -3.99
N ASN A 39 -23.18 2.50 -2.83
CA ASN A 39 -22.13 3.30 -2.26
C ASN A 39 -20.79 2.55 -2.15
N ALA A 40 -20.56 1.58 -3.02
CA ALA A 40 -19.31 0.81 -3.05
C ALA A 40 -18.08 1.73 -3.17
N ILE A 41 -16.95 1.24 -2.68
CA ILE A 41 -15.66 1.92 -2.85
C ILE A 41 -15.17 1.67 -4.28
N GLU A 42 -14.97 2.74 -5.04
CA GLU A 42 -14.43 2.64 -6.39
C GLU A 42 -12.95 2.23 -6.36
N GLY A 43 -12.65 1.16 -7.07
CA GLY A 43 -11.31 0.71 -7.39
C GLY A 43 -10.93 1.08 -8.82
N TYR A 44 -10.02 0.31 -9.39
CA TYR A 44 -9.59 0.46 -10.78
C TYR A 44 -10.12 -0.68 -11.66
N ASP A 45 -10.13 -0.41 -12.97
CA ASP A 45 -10.56 -1.34 -14.02
C ASP A 45 -11.97 -1.92 -13.79
N GLY A 46 -12.86 -1.08 -13.21
CA GLY A 46 -14.24 -1.46 -12.90
C GLY A 46 -14.39 -2.26 -11.60
N GLY A 47 -13.38 -2.29 -10.76
CA GLY A 47 -13.50 -2.84 -9.40
C GLY A 47 -14.39 -1.97 -8.53
N LEU A 48 -15.37 -2.57 -7.88
CA LEU A 48 -16.23 -1.94 -6.86
C LEU A 48 -16.15 -2.80 -5.61
N PHE A 49 -15.81 -2.19 -4.48
CA PHE A 49 -15.58 -2.91 -3.23
C PHE A 49 -16.62 -2.55 -2.18
N SER A 50 -17.23 -3.57 -1.57
CA SER A 50 -18.18 -3.40 -0.47
C SER A 50 -17.54 -2.65 0.70
N ARG A 51 -18.32 -1.78 1.34
CA ARG A 51 -17.91 -1.11 2.58
C ARG A 51 -18.06 -1.97 3.81
N ASP A 52 -18.98 -2.91 3.78
CA ASP A 52 -19.43 -3.62 4.97
C ASP A 52 -19.10 -5.13 4.94
N LYS A 53 -18.82 -5.68 3.75
CA LYS A 53 -18.59 -7.12 3.55
C LYS A 53 -17.21 -7.40 2.96
N TYR A 54 -16.28 -7.77 3.78
CA TYR A 54 -14.91 -8.10 3.41
C TYR A 54 -14.29 -9.08 4.41
N ILE A 55 -13.20 -9.71 4.05
CA ILE A 55 -12.45 -10.65 4.90
C ILE A 55 -10.99 -10.23 5.02
N LEU A 56 -10.34 -9.96 3.89
CA LEU A 56 -8.90 -9.68 3.85
C LEU A 56 -8.48 -8.42 4.61
N PRO A 57 -9.22 -7.31 4.60
CA PRO A 57 -8.93 -6.13 5.41
C PRO A 57 -8.87 -6.43 6.92
N GLU A 58 -9.80 -7.23 7.46
CA GLU A 58 -9.80 -7.64 8.87
C GLU A 58 -8.60 -8.53 9.19
N LEU A 59 -8.32 -9.51 8.32
CA LEU A 59 -7.15 -10.38 8.49
C LEU A 59 -5.84 -9.57 8.50
N ILE A 60 -5.71 -8.57 7.65
CA ILE A 60 -4.53 -7.69 7.63
C ILE A 60 -4.45 -6.86 8.92
N GLU A 61 -5.56 -6.38 9.45
CA GLU A 61 -5.59 -5.66 10.73
C GLU A 61 -5.11 -6.56 11.88
N ASP A 62 -5.61 -7.78 11.97
CA ASP A 62 -5.19 -8.75 12.97
C ASP A 62 -3.69 -9.05 12.89
N LEU A 63 -3.18 -9.26 11.68
CA LEU A 63 -1.76 -9.46 11.44
C LEU A 63 -0.93 -8.21 11.82
N TRP A 64 -1.47 -7.03 11.58
CA TRP A 64 -0.81 -5.77 11.97
C TRP A 64 -0.67 -5.66 13.47
N VAL A 65 -1.74 -5.90 14.21
CA VAL A 65 -1.75 -5.93 15.69
C VAL A 65 -0.77 -6.99 16.20
N ALA A 66 -0.79 -8.19 15.62
CA ALA A 66 0.14 -9.26 16.01
C ALA A 66 1.61 -8.87 15.75
N ARG A 67 1.89 -8.19 14.64
CA ARG A 67 3.22 -7.69 14.30
C ARG A 67 3.70 -6.62 15.29
N ASP A 68 2.83 -5.69 15.64
CA ASP A 68 3.19 -4.62 16.59
C ASP A 68 3.43 -5.20 18.01
N ARG A 69 2.67 -6.23 18.43
CA ARG A 69 2.95 -7.00 19.66
C ARG A 69 4.31 -7.71 19.60
N ALA A 70 4.63 -8.33 18.47
CA ALA A 70 5.92 -8.99 18.28
C ALA A 70 7.09 -8.00 18.41
N LYS A 71 6.95 -6.79 17.85
CA LYS A 71 7.94 -5.72 18.00
C LYS A 71 8.06 -5.25 19.45
N ALA A 72 6.95 -5.02 20.14
CA ALA A 72 6.95 -4.59 21.54
C ALA A 72 7.64 -5.62 22.46
N ASN A 73 7.55 -6.91 22.12
CA ASN A 73 8.22 -8.00 22.81
C ASN A 73 9.63 -8.31 22.28
N SER A 74 10.21 -7.46 21.43
CA SER A 74 11.52 -7.65 20.80
C SER A 74 11.65 -8.98 20.04
N ASN A 75 10.53 -9.53 19.55
CA ASN A 75 10.51 -10.75 18.74
C ASN A 75 10.59 -10.37 17.25
N GLU A 76 11.80 -10.05 16.79
CA GLU A 76 12.03 -9.60 15.41
C GLU A 76 11.72 -10.69 14.38
N VAL A 77 11.99 -11.95 14.70
CA VAL A 77 11.73 -13.10 13.81
C VAL A 77 10.24 -13.20 13.50
N LEU A 78 9.40 -13.16 14.52
CA LEU A 78 7.95 -13.20 14.36
C LEU A 78 7.44 -11.95 13.62
N SER A 79 7.94 -10.77 13.98
CA SER A 79 7.58 -9.51 13.31
C SER A 79 7.91 -9.54 11.82
N GLN A 80 9.08 -10.10 11.46
CA GLN A 80 9.49 -10.23 10.06
C GLN A 80 8.64 -11.28 9.31
N ALA A 81 8.35 -12.42 9.94
CA ALA A 81 7.49 -13.44 9.34
C ALA A 81 6.10 -12.89 9.02
N ILE A 82 5.49 -12.16 9.96
CA ILE A 82 4.19 -11.53 9.74
C ILE A 82 4.25 -10.49 8.62
N LYS A 83 5.31 -9.68 8.56
CA LYS A 83 5.52 -8.72 7.46
C LYS A 83 5.53 -9.40 6.10
N ILE A 84 6.23 -10.55 5.99
CA ILE A 84 6.29 -11.32 4.74
C ILE A 84 4.91 -11.83 4.35
N ILE A 85 4.15 -12.38 5.31
CA ILE A 85 2.78 -12.86 5.08
C ILE A 85 1.90 -11.73 4.57
N MET A 86 1.88 -10.58 5.26
CA MET A 86 1.06 -9.42 4.86
C MET A 86 1.39 -8.93 3.43
N ASN A 87 2.66 -8.88 3.07
CA ASN A 87 3.08 -8.41 1.74
C ASN A 87 2.81 -9.46 0.64
N SER A 88 2.72 -10.75 0.99
CA SER A 88 2.46 -11.82 0.02
C SER A 88 1.04 -11.82 -0.55
N PHE A 89 0.06 -11.23 0.15
CA PHE A 89 -1.33 -11.18 -0.32
C PHE A 89 -1.46 -10.57 -1.71
N TYR A 90 -0.78 -9.46 -1.97
CA TYR A 90 -0.76 -8.84 -3.30
C TYR A 90 -0.28 -9.82 -4.38
N GLY A 91 0.84 -10.49 -4.15
CA GLY A 91 1.41 -11.46 -5.10
C GLY A 91 0.51 -12.66 -5.33
N VAL A 92 -0.12 -13.17 -4.27
CA VAL A 92 -1.07 -14.28 -4.35
C VAL A 92 -2.30 -13.90 -5.17
N LEU A 93 -2.93 -12.76 -4.88
CA LEU A 93 -4.10 -12.27 -5.62
C LEU A 93 -3.79 -11.97 -7.09
N GLY A 94 -2.52 -11.66 -7.41
CA GLY A 94 -2.03 -11.41 -8.76
C GLY A 94 -1.63 -12.65 -9.56
N THR A 95 -1.69 -13.84 -8.97
CA THR A 95 -1.24 -15.07 -9.62
C THR A 95 -2.42 -15.80 -10.28
N ILE A 96 -2.36 -16.05 -11.58
CA ILE A 96 -3.41 -16.72 -12.38
C ILE A 96 -3.81 -18.08 -11.79
N GLY A 97 -2.91 -18.79 -11.10
CA GLY A 97 -3.20 -20.05 -10.43
C GLY A 97 -3.92 -19.91 -9.07
N CYS A 98 -4.10 -18.70 -8.57
CA CYS A 98 -4.83 -18.47 -7.32
C CYS A 98 -6.34 -18.59 -7.56
N ARG A 99 -7.04 -19.28 -6.64
CA ARG A 99 -8.51 -19.43 -6.68
C ARG A 99 -9.25 -18.08 -6.68
N PHE A 100 -8.67 -17.08 -6.05
CA PHE A 100 -9.25 -15.74 -5.90
C PHE A 100 -8.60 -14.70 -6.83
N PHE A 101 -7.91 -15.16 -7.88
CA PHE A 101 -7.33 -14.26 -8.85
C PHE A 101 -8.40 -13.42 -9.55
N ASP A 102 -8.24 -12.11 -9.50
CA ASP A 102 -8.99 -11.17 -10.33
C ASP A 102 -8.09 -9.95 -10.61
N SER A 103 -7.97 -9.58 -11.89
CA SER A 103 -7.10 -8.46 -12.30
C SER A 103 -7.52 -7.12 -11.69
N ARG A 104 -8.80 -6.94 -11.35
CA ARG A 104 -9.33 -5.73 -10.71
C ARG A 104 -8.79 -5.55 -9.29
N LEU A 105 -8.53 -6.65 -8.55
CA LEU A 105 -7.89 -6.61 -7.23
C LEU A 105 -6.48 -6.04 -7.34
N VAL A 106 -5.68 -6.62 -8.23
CA VAL A 106 -4.27 -6.25 -8.40
C VAL A 106 -4.12 -4.84 -8.93
N SER A 107 -4.89 -4.47 -9.96
CA SER A 107 -4.85 -3.12 -10.52
C SER A 107 -5.35 -2.08 -9.51
N SER A 108 -6.33 -2.40 -8.68
CA SER A 108 -6.77 -1.48 -7.63
C SER A 108 -5.69 -1.25 -6.58
N ILE A 109 -4.91 -2.26 -6.21
CA ILE A 109 -3.78 -2.10 -5.28
C ILE A 109 -2.66 -1.26 -5.92
N THR A 110 -2.21 -1.64 -7.12
CA THR A 110 -1.04 -1.00 -7.75
C THR A 110 -1.31 0.42 -8.22
N LYS A 111 -2.46 0.64 -8.87
CA LYS A 111 -2.82 1.98 -9.37
C LYS A 111 -3.12 2.94 -8.21
N ARG A 112 -3.74 2.46 -7.12
CA ARG A 112 -3.93 3.27 -5.91
C ARG A 112 -2.58 3.59 -5.24
N GLY A 113 -1.66 2.65 -5.19
CA GLY A 113 -0.30 2.89 -4.71
C GLY A 113 0.40 3.96 -5.54
N HIS A 114 0.33 3.87 -6.86
CA HIS A 114 0.89 4.87 -7.78
C HIS A 114 0.26 6.26 -7.58
N GLU A 115 -1.06 6.34 -7.45
CA GLU A 115 -1.77 7.59 -7.14
C GLU A 115 -1.27 8.23 -5.84
N ILE A 116 -1.13 7.44 -4.77
CA ILE A 116 -0.63 7.92 -3.46
C ILE A 116 0.78 8.47 -3.59
N ILE A 117 1.67 7.79 -4.34
CA ILE A 117 3.05 8.27 -4.56
C ILE A 117 3.05 9.58 -5.34
N ILE A 118 2.23 9.70 -6.39
CA ILE A 118 2.12 10.96 -7.17
C ILE A 118 1.59 12.09 -6.29
N GLN A 119 0.53 11.90 -5.55
CA GLN A 119 -0.03 12.90 -4.64
C GLN A 119 1.00 13.30 -3.56
N SER A 120 1.76 12.35 -3.05
CA SER A 120 2.83 12.63 -2.09
C SER A 120 3.94 13.48 -2.69
N LYS A 121 4.33 13.19 -3.94
CA LYS A 121 5.29 13.99 -4.68
C LYS A 121 4.79 15.43 -4.84
N GLU A 122 3.57 15.61 -5.36
CA GLU A 122 2.94 16.92 -5.57
C GLU A 122 2.89 17.71 -4.26
N TYR A 123 2.44 17.07 -3.17
CA TYR A 123 2.39 17.70 -1.85
C TYR A 123 3.77 18.16 -1.36
N ILE A 124 4.82 17.37 -1.57
CA ILE A 124 6.19 17.69 -1.18
C ILE A 124 6.73 18.86 -2.03
N GLU A 125 6.46 18.84 -3.33
CA GLU A 125 6.90 19.88 -4.26
C GLU A 125 6.18 21.23 -4.00
N ASP A 126 4.91 21.21 -3.61
CA ASP A 126 4.16 22.38 -3.16
C ASP A 126 4.73 23.02 -1.88
N LYS A 127 5.46 22.24 -1.07
CA LYS A 127 6.20 22.77 0.10
C LYS A 127 7.58 23.32 -0.24
N GLY A 128 7.94 23.34 -1.53
CA GLY A 128 9.20 23.90 -2.02
C GLY A 128 10.38 22.93 -2.01
N TYR A 129 10.15 21.64 -1.77
CA TYR A 129 11.17 20.61 -1.87
C TYR A 129 11.10 19.92 -3.23
N GLN A 130 12.21 19.35 -3.68
CA GLN A 130 12.28 18.64 -4.94
C GLN A 130 12.28 17.12 -4.72
N VAL A 131 11.35 16.42 -5.36
CA VAL A 131 11.36 14.95 -5.41
C VAL A 131 12.19 14.51 -6.62
N ILE A 132 13.30 13.82 -6.36
CA ILE A 132 14.27 13.41 -7.38
C ILE A 132 14.04 12.00 -7.91
N TYR A 133 13.42 11.13 -7.10
CA TYR A 133 13.12 9.74 -7.44
C TYR A 133 11.94 9.22 -6.61
N GLY A 134 11.22 8.26 -7.13
CA GLY A 134 10.18 7.50 -6.43
C GLY A 134 10.22 6.04 -6.88
N ASP A 135 9.97 5.14 -5.95
CA ASP A 135 9.92 3.71 -6.20
C ASP A 135 8.82 3.08 -5.36
N THR A 136 7.99 2.29 -5.95
CA THR A 136 6.87 1.49 -5.40
C THR A 136 6.17 2.07 -4.17
N ASP A 137 6.89 2.27 -3.06
CA ASP A 137 6.39 2.71 -1.75
C ASP A 137 7.24 3.80 -1.09
N SER A 138 8.20 4.41 -1.83
CA SER A 138 9.08 5.43 -1.29
C SER A 138 9.28 6.61 -2.25
N VAL A 139 9.58 7.77 -1.67
CA VAL A 139 9.97 8.99 -2.39
C VAL A 139 11.29 9.54 -1.84
N PHE A 140 12.15 10.00 -2.74
CA PHE A 140 13.45 10.56 -2.44
C PHE A 140 13.40 12.07 -2.61
N VAL A 141 13.59 12.80 -1.55
CA VAL A 141 13.44 14.26 -1.48
C VAL A 141 14.78 14.91 -1.30
N LEU A 142 15.11 15.83 -2.19
CA LEU A 142 16.31 16.67 -2.08
C LEU A 142 16.03 17.81 -1.11
N LEU A 143 16.82 17.91 -0.03
CA LEU A 143 16.67 18.96 0.98
C LEU A 143 17.40 20.26 0.62
N GLY A 144 18.25 20.24 -0.42
CA GLY A 144 19.08 21.39 -0.79
C GLY A 144 20.19 21.67 0.23
N ASP A 145 20.60 22.93 0.32
CA ASP A 145 21.63 23.35 1.28
C ASP A 145 21.06 23.42 2.69
N VAL A 146 21.12 22.30 3.41
CA VAL A 146 20.81 22.28 4.83
C VAL A 146 21.95 22.97 5.58
N LYS A 147 21.73 24.20 6.03
CA LYS A 147 22.66 24.83 6.97
C LYS A 147 22.70 23.98 8.23
N LYS A 148 23.88 23.43 8.54
CA LYS A 148 24.16 22.76 9.81
C LYS A 148 23.99 23.68 10.99
#